data_61ca42126704342cd63e26f716acab85
#
_entry.id   61ca42126704342cd63e26f716acab85
#
_cell.length_a   1.000
_cell.length_b   1.000
_cell.length_c   1.000
_cell.angle_alpha   90.00
_cell.angle_beta   90.00
_cell.angle_gamma   90.00
#
_symmetry.space_group_name_H-M   'P 1'
#
loop_
_entity.id
_entity.type
_entity.pdbx_description
1 polymer ?
#
loop_
_entity_poly.entity_id
_entity_poly.type
_entity_poly.pdbx_seq_one_letter_code
_entity_poly.pdbx_strand_id
1 'polypeptide(L)'
;MALIVQKFGGTSVGSIEKIQAVAKRVIEKHLEGNRMIVVLSAMAGETDRLIGMAHAIQRVPDLREQDMLVSSGEQVSVALFAMAVKAAGYKAVSLLGDQVGIHTDQKHTRARITSIDAERINGYLDQGNIVTVAGFQGVTDYGDITTLGRGGSDTTAVALAAALQADACEIFTDVEGVFTTDPGVYDKARKIDHISYDEMLELASLGAKVLDIRAVSMAKRFKVPVHVRSTFTNTTGTWVVDEEKIMESLLVSGITYSKKEARITIKKVPDQPGIAAKIFLPISDAGIMVDMIIQNTHDGGLTDMTFTVLRSDYDRAMEILGKVAQDIRAEEVTGDQEIVKVSIVGVGMRNHSGIASTMFQIMSKEGINIMMISTSEIKVSVVIAEKYTELAVRALHDAFALDKDNLPLEVDVD
;
A
#
# COMPACT_ATOMS: atom_id res chain seq x y z
N MET A 1 -21.55 8.34 21.27
CA MET A 1 -21.67 8.89 19.91
C MET A 1 -20.28 8.88 19.33
N ALA A 2 -19.97 7.90 18.48
CA ALA A 2 -18.63 7.77 17.89
C ALA A 2 -18.50 8.64 16.64
N LEU A 3 -17.28 9.13 16.36
CA LEU A 3 -16.92 9.75 15.11
C LEU A 3 -16.27 8.72 14.20
N ILE A 4 -16.87 8.46 13.04
CA ILE A 4 -16.41 7.45 12.10
C ILE A 4 -16.09 8.13 10.76
N VAL A 5 -14.88 7.88 10.27
CA VAL A 5 -14.48 8.25 8.90
C VAL A 5 -14.63 7.01 8.03
N GLN A 6 -15.43 7.09 6.97
CA GLN A 6 -15.59 6.02 5.99
C GLN A 6 -15.01 6.44 4.65
N LYS A 7 -14.20 5.60 4.02
CA LYS A 7 -13.71 5.83 2.67
C LYS A 7 -14.26 4.79 1.70
N PHE A 8 -14.74 5.23 0.55
CA PHE A 8 -15.17 4.34 -0.52
C PHE A 8 -14.35 4.56 -1.79
N GLY A 9 -13.82 3.47 -2.34
CA GLY A 9 -13.03 3.47 -3.57
C GLY A 9 -13.88 3.65 -4.83
N GLY A 10 -13.24 3.89 -5.97
CA GLY A 10 -13.93 4.14 -7.25
C GLY A 10 -14.86 3.00 -7.69
N THR A 11 -14.50 1.75 -7.43
CA THR A 11 -15.34 0.57 -7.72
C THR A 11 -16.62 0.56 -6.88
N SER A 12 -16.56 1.13 -5.67
CA SER A 12 -17.70 1.27 -4.76
C SER A 12 -18.70 2.34 -5.16
N VAL A 13 -18.25 3.36 -5.91
CA VAL A 13 -19.05 4.51 -6.35
C VAL A 13 -19.12 4.62 -7.89
N GLY A 14 -18.83 3.55 -8.61
CA GLY A 14 -18.69 3.53 -10.07
C GLY A 14 -19.99 3.66 -10.88
N SER A 15 -21.17 3.75 -10.24
CA SER A 15 -22.45 4.05 -10.88
C SER A 15 -23.40 4.75 -9.90
N ILE A 16 -24.51 5.30 -10.41
CA ILE A 16 -25.53 5.96 -9.57
C ILE A 16 -26.14 4.98 -8.57
N GLU A 17 -26.43 3.75 -8.99
CA GLU A 17 -26.99 2.70 -8.13
C GLU A 17 -26.03 2.35 -6.98
N LYS A 18 -24.71 2.27 -7.27
CA LYS A 18 -23.69 2.02 -6.27
C LYS A 18 -23.59 3.20 -5.29
N ILE A 19 -23.63 4.44 -5.77
CA ILE A 19 -23.64 5.64 -4.91
C ILE A 19 -24.85 5.61 -3.98
N GLN A 20 -26.03 5.26 -4.48
CA GLN A 20 -27.26 5.12 -3.66
C GLN A 20 -27.14 4.00 -2.62
N ALA A 21 -26.53 2.86 -2.98
CA ALA A 21 -26.27 1.77 -2.04
C ALA A 21 -25.30 2.17 -0.92
N VAL A 22 -24.23 2.89 -1.28
CA VAL A 22 -23.28 3.45 -0.31
C VAL A 22 -23.95 4.48 0.58
N ALA A 23 -24.78 5.38 0.02
CA ALA A 23 -25.53 6.35 0.82
C ALA A 23 -26.43 5.68 1.85
N LYS A 24 -27.15 4.62 1.46
CA LYS A 24 -27.98 3.82 2.39
C LYS A 24 -27.16 3.25 3.53
N ARG A 25 -26.01 2.62 3.25
CA ARG A 25 -25.11 2.06 4.28
C ARG A 25 -24.61 3.12 5.26
N VAL A 26 -24.24 4.30 4.75
CA VAL A 26 -23.77 5.43 5.58
C VAL A 26 -24.89 5.95 6.47
N ILE A 27 -26.12 6.08 5.92
CA ILE A 27 -27.30 6.50 6.67
C ILE A 27 -27.63 5.49 7.78
N GLU A 28 -27.59 4.19 7.50
CA GLU A 28 -27.78 3.15 8.52
C GLU A 28 -26.79 3.32 9.67
N LYS A 29 -25.50 3.56 9.35
CA LYS A 29 -24.47 3.79 10.38
C LYS A 29 -24.67 5.11 11.13
N HIS A 30 -25.15 6.15 10.48
CA HIS A 30 -25.52 7.42 11.11
C HIS A 30 -26.69 7.27 12.07
N LEU A 31 -27.71 6.46 11.73
CA LEU A 31 -28.87 6.19 12.57
C LEU A 31 -28.55 5.40 13.85
N GLU A 32 -27.40 4.70 13.90
CA GLU A 32 -26.87 4.12 15.13
C GLU A 32 -26.37 5.21 16.14
N GLY A 33 -26.49 6.49 15.78
CA GLY A 33 -26.05 7.62 16.61
C GLY A 33 -24.62 8.07 16.35
N ASN A 34 -24.00 7.66 15.24
CA ASN A 34 -22.63 8.04 14.90
C ASN A 34 -22.55 9.35 14.10
N ARG A 35 -21.51 10.13 14.33
CA ARG A 35 -21.10 11.27 13.48
C ARG A 35 -20.31 10.71 12.30
N MET A 36 -20.67 11.11 11.07
CA MET A 36 -20.14 10.46 9.85
C MET A 36 -19.37 11.45 8.97
N ILE A 37 -18.16 11.06 8.61
CA ILE A 37 -17.37 11.67 7.53
C ILE A 37 -17.18 10.61 6.46
N VAL A 38 -17.44 10.98 5.20
CA VAL A 38 -17.35 10.05 4.07
C VAL A 38 -16.36 10.60 3.04
N VAL A 39 -15.25 9.90 2.84
CA VAL A 39 -14.25 10.23 1.83
C VAL A 39 -14.50 9.41 0.58
N LEU A 40 -14.66 10.06 -0.56
CA LEU A 40 -14.94 9.39 -1.83
C LEU A 40 -13.79 9.57 -2.82
N SER A 41 -13.49 8.49 -3.54
CA SER A 41 -12.67 8.53 -4.75
C SER A 41 -13.52 8.95 -5.97
N ALA A 42 -12.88 9.31 -7.07
CA ALA A 42 -13.53 9.41 -8.36
C ALA A 42 -14.23 8.10 -8.74
N MET A 43 -15.24 8.16 -9.58
CA MET A 43 -15.89 6.96 -10.13
C MET A 43 -14.88 6.09 -10.89
N ALA A 44 -15.11 4.77 -10.91
CA ALA A 44 -14.18 3.83 -11.54
C ALA A 44 -13.84 4.23 -12.99
N GLY A 45 -12.55 4.31 -13.32
CA GLY A 45 -12.03 4.68 -14.64
C GLY A 45 -12.00 6.18 -14.94
N GLU A 46 -12.58 7.03 -14.09
CA GLU A 46 -12.67 8.47 -14.36
C GLU A 46 -11.28 9.15 -14.27
N THR A 47 -10.48 8.82 -13.28
CA THR A 47 -9.12 9.35 -13.16
C THR A 47 -8.24 8.97 -14.37
N ASP A 48 -8.32 7.71 -14.82
CA ASP A 48 -7.57 7.25 -16.00
C ASP A 48 -8.05 7.95 -17.28
N ARG A 49 -9.37 8.17 -17.41
CA ARG A 49 -9.96 8.93 -18.52
C ARG A 49 -9.44 10.37 -18.56
N LEU A 50 -9.41 11.06 -17.43
CA LEU A 50 -8.93 12.43 -17.32
C LEU A 50 -7.42 12.52 -17.62
N ILE A 51 -6.60 11.62 -17.09
CA ILE A 51 -5.17 11.51 -17.39
C ILE A 51 -4.98 11.26 -18.90
N GLY A 52 -5.76 10.37 -19.49
CA GLY A 52 -5.70 10.09 -20.93
C GLY A 52 -6.00 11.34 -21.78
N MET A 53 -6.95 12.20 -21.36
CA MET A 53 -7.24 13.47 -22.04
C MET A 53 -6.04 14.44 -21.96
N ALA A 54 -5.38 14.54 -20.81
CA ALA A 54 -4.19 15.37 -20.64
C ALA A 54 -3.05 14.92 -21.60
N HIS A 55 -2.79 13.61 -21.63
CA HIS A 55 -1.76 13.04 -22.53
C HIS A 55 -2.10 13.15 -24.02
N ALA A 56 -3.38 13.20 -24.37
CA ALA A 56 -3.80 13.46 -25.76
C ALA A 56 -3.47 14.89 -26.23
N ILE A 57 -3.37 15.86 -25.30
CA ILE A 57 -2.98 17.24 -25.58
C ILE A 57 -1.46 17.41 -25.53
N GLN A 58 -0.83 16.87 -24.49
CA GLN A 58 0.62 16.97 -24.28
C GLN A 58 1.21 15.61 -23.91
N ARG A 59 2.30 15.21 -24.56
CA ARG A 59 3.02 13.97 -24.19
C ARG A 59 3.47 13.94 -22.74
N VAL A 60 3.88 15.09 -22.21
CA VAL A 60 4.23 15.31 -20.80
C VAL A 60 3.41 16.52 -20.34
N PRO A 61 2.23 16.32 -19.74
CA PRO A 61 1.38 17.39 -19.27
C PRO A 61 2.06 18.21 -18.16
N ASP A 62 1.71 19.49 -18.07
CA ASP A 62 2.05 20.29 -16.90
C ASP A 62 1.40 19.69 -15.66
N LEU A 63 2.18 19.47 -14.59
CA LEU A 63 1.74 18.73 -13.42
C LEU A 63 0.68 19.47 -12.59
N ARG A 64 0.75 20.82 -12.55
CA ARG A 64 -0.24 21.65 -11.88
C ARG A 64 -1.59 21.57 -12.59
N GLU A 65 -1.60 21.67 -13.93
CA GLU A 65 -2.82 21.58 -14.72
C GLU A 65 -3.40 20.16 -14.70
N GLN A 66 -2.53 19.15 -14.63
CA GLN A 66 -2.97 17.76 -14.45
C GLN A 66 -3.68 17.57 -13.10
N ASP A 67 -3.17 18.13 -12.00
CA ASP A 67 -3.81 18.08 -10.69
C ASP A 67 -5.18 18.77 -10.70
N MET A 68 -5.27 19.95 -11.32
CA MET A 68 -6.53 20.67 -11.50
C MET A 68 -7.55 19.79 -12.26
N LEU A 69 -7.12 19.14 -13.34
CA LEU A 69 -7.98 18.29 -14.16
C LEU A 69 -8.47 17.06 -13.40
N VAL A 70 -7.54 16.27 -12.82
CA VAL A 70 -7.89 14.97 -12.24
C VAL A 70 -8.68 15.10 -10.93
N SER A 71 -8.48 16.18 -10.17
CA SER A 71 -9.23 16.44 -8.93
C SER A 71 -10.74 16.64 -9.17
N SER A 72 -11.16 16.93 -10.40
CA SER A 72 -12.57 17.08 -10.76
C SER A 72 -13.38 15.78 -10.64
N GLY A 73 -12.72 14.64 -10.74
CA GLY A 73 -13.37 13.33 -10.63
C GLY A 73 -14.02 13.09 -9.26
N GLU A 74 -13.32 13.42 -8.18
CA GLU A 74 -13.83 13.31 -6.82
C GLU A 74 -14.93 14.34 -6.54
N GLN A 75 -14.89 15.53 -7.17
CA GLN A 75 -15.93 16.55 -7.05
C GLN A 75 -17.27 16.01 -7.52
N VAL A 76 -17.30 15.27 -8.63
CA VAL A 76 -18.50 14.61 -9.13
C VAL A 76 -19.04 13.61 -8.10
N SER A 77 -18.19 12.73 -7.59
CA SER A 77 -18.60 11.68 -6.66
C SER A 77 -19.20 12.23 -5.37
N VAL A 78 -18.56 13.23 -4.74
CA VAL A 78 -19.04 13.79 -3.47
C VAL A 78 -20.36 14.55 -3.63
N ALA A 79 -20.55 15.26 -4.77
CA ALA A 79 -21.77 15.97 -5.06
C ALA A 79 -22.95 15.00 -5.25
N LEU A 80 -22.76 13.95 -6.08
CA LEU A 80 -23.78 12.93 -6.32
C LEU A 80 -24.16 12.17 -5.03
N PHE A 81 -23.18 11.83 -4.21
CA PHE A 81 -23.42 11.17 -2.93
C PHE A 81 -24.20 12.07 -1.97
N ALA A 82 -23.83 13.35 -1.82
CA ALA A 82 -24.56 14.28 -0.98
C ALA A 82 -26.02 14.47 -1.46
N MET A 83 -26.25 14.48 -2.79
CA MET A 83 -27.61 14.49 -3.35
C MET A 83 -28.38 13.23 -3.00
N ALA A 84 -27.75 12.04 -3.07
CA ALA A 84 -28.38 10.77 -2.71
C ALA A 84 -28.79 10.74 -1.22
N VAL A 85 -27.93 11.20 -0.31
CA VAL A 85 -28.24 11.30 1.12
C VAL A 85 -29.40 12.27 1.37
N LYS A 86 -29.39 13.44 0.71
CA LYS A 86 -30.49 14.43 0.83
C LYS A 86 -31.81 13.91 0.26
N ALA A 87 -31.77 13.19 -0.86
CA ALA A 87 -32.97 12.57 -1.44
C ALA A 87 -33.60 11.52 -0.51
N ALA A 88 -32.79 10.89 0.35
CA ALA A 88 -33.27 10.00 1.41
C ALA A 88 -33.78 10.73 2.66
N GLY A 89 -33.79 12.07 2.70
CA GLY A 89 -34.33 12.88 3.80
C GLY A 89 -33.32 13.25 4.89
N TYR A 90 -32.02 13.02 4.68
CA TYR A 90 -30.99 13.31 5.67
C TYR A 90 -30.15 14.53 5.26
N LYS A 91 -29.55 15.20 6.27
CA LYS A 91 -28.66 16.33 6.03
C LYS A 91 -27.29 15.83 5.54
N ALA A 92 -26.80 16.44 4.47
CA ALA A 92 -25.45 16.17 3.97
C ALA A 92 -24.82 17.42 3.37
N VAL A 93 -23.49 17.48 3.40
CA VAL A 93 -22.70 18.52 2.75
C VAL A 93 -21.51 17.88 2.04
N SER A 94 -21.24 18.31 0.80
CA SER A 94 -20.04 17.93 0.04
C SER A 94 -19.00 19.04 0.14
N LEU A 95 -17.75 18.65 0.42
CA LEU A 95 -16.62 19.53 0.59
C LEU A 95 -15.43 19.04 -0.23
N LEU A 96 -14.66 19.98 -0.78
CA LEU A 96 -13.41 19.71 -1.47
C LEU A 96 -12.23 19.81 -0.50
N GLY A 97 -11.04 19.38 -0.93
CA GLY A 97 -9.84 19.38 -0.10
C GLY A 97 -9.46 20.77 0.43
N ASP A 98 -9.56 21.79 -0.41
CA ASP A 98 -9.35 23.21 -0.03
C ASP A 98 -10.38 23.71 0.98
N GLN A 99 -11.65 23.33 0.79
CA GLN A 99 -12.75 23.74 1.65
C GLN A 99 -12.69 23.16 3.06
N VAL A 100 -11.99 22.05 3.24
CA VAL A 100 -11.72 21.43 4.54
C VAL A 100 -10.30 21.67 5.02
N GLY A 101 -9.56 22.58 4.37
CA GLY A 101 -8.22 22.99 4.77
C GLY A 101 -7.20 21.84 4.76
N ILE A 102 -7.25 20.95 3.76
CA ILE A 102 -6.19 19.96 3.55
C ILE A 102 -5.02 20.65 2.87
N HIS A 103 -4.09 21.18 3.67
CA HIS A 103 -2.89 21.84 3.16
C HIS A 103 -1.83 20.83 2.75
N THR A 104 -1.11 21.12 1.67
CA THR A 104 -0.07 20.24 1.10
C THR A 104 1.19 21.02 0.74
N ASP A 105 2.29 20.27 0.51
CA ASP A 105 3.46 20.79 -0.17
C ASP A 105 3.16 21.03 -1.68
N GLN A 106 4.12 21.64 -2.40
CA GLN A 106 3.99 22.05 -3.82
C GLN A 106 4.35 20.91 -4.81
N LYS A 107 4.46 19.67 -4.36
CA LYS A 107 4.82 18.54 -5.23
C LYS A 107 3.59 18.01 -5.96
N HIS A 108 3.20 18.69 -7.02
CA HIS A 108 2.08 18.26 -7.85
C HIS A 108 2.14 16.77 -8.21
N THR A 109 0.98 16.10 -8.31
CA THR A 109 0.75 14.68 -8.55
C THR A 109 1.21 13.72 -7.45
N ARG A 110 1.99 14.19 -6.46
CA ARG A 110 2.50 13.41 -5.32
C ARG A 110 2.64 14.26 -4.06
N ALA A 111 1.74 15.19 -3.86
CA ALA A 111 1.77 16.10 -2.72
C ALA A 111 1.69 15.37 -1.38
N ARG A 112 2.25 15.99 -0.35
CA ARG A 112 2.19 15.52 1.04
C ARG A 112 1.34 16.46 1.86
N ILE A 113 0.42 15.90 2.63
CA ILE A 113 -0.38 16.68 3.58
C ILE A 113 0.54 17.21 4.66
N THR A 114 0.51 18.52 4.86
CA THR A 114 1.28 19.26 5.88
C THR A 114 0.45 19.56 7.11
N SER A 115 -0.83 19.93 6.91
CA SER A 115 -1.79 20.18 7.99
C SER A 115 -3.22 20.00 7.49
N ILE A 116 -4.17 19.89 8.43
CA ILE A 116 -5.61 19.88 8.16
C ILE A 116 -6.28 20.82 9.15
N ASP A 117 -7.15 21.72 8.65
CA ASP A 117 -8.03 22.53 9.47
C ASP A 117 -9.39 21.84 9.60
N ALA A 118 -9.64 21.24 10.77
CA ALA A 118 -10.84 20.46 11.02
C ALA A 118 -12.05 21.30 11.50
N GLU A 119 -11.92 22.61 11.71
CA GLU A 119 -12.95 23.44 12.33
C GLU A 119 -14.24 23.44 11.51
N ARG A 120 -14.13 23.62 10.20
CA ARG A 120 -15.28 23.63 9.29
C ARG A 120 -16.05 22.30 9.26
N ILE A 121 -15.32 21.18 9.30
CA ILE A 121 -15.93 19.84 9.36
C ILE A 121 -16.74 19.70 10.65
N ASN A 122 -16.14 20.06 11.78
CA ASN A 122 -16.80 19.99 13.09
C ASN A 122 -18.09 20.81 13.11
N GLY A 123 -18.07 22.04 12.55
CA GLY A 123 -19.26 22.87 12.47
C GLY A 123 -20.42 22.24 11.70
N TYR A 124 -20.17 21.50 10.62
CA TYR A 124 -21.22 20.75 9.90
C TYR A 124 -21.67 19.50 10.65
N LEU A 125 -20.76 18.76 11.25
CA LEU A 125 -21.08 17.59 12.07
C LEU A 125 -21.97 17.97 13.27
N ASP A 126 -21.72 19.09 13.91
CA ASP A 126 -22.51 19.60 15.06
C ASP A 126 -23.94 20.02 14.65
N GLN A 127 -24.13 20.39 13.38
CA GLN A 127 -25.45 20.63 12.78
C GLN A 127 -26.18 19.34 12.36
N GLY A 128 -25.60 18.17 12.60
CA GLY A 128 -26.14 16.84 12.27
C GLY A 128 -26.02 16.49 10.78
N ASN A 129 -25.04 17.07 10.08
CA ASN A 129 -24.79 16.69 8.69
C ASN A 129 -23.91 15.43 8.61
N ILE A 130 -24.18 14.58 7.62
CA ILE A 130 -23.20 13.65 7.07
C ILE A 130 -22.26 14.47 6.19
N VAL A 131 -20.99 14.55 6.56
CA VAL A 131 -19.99 15.35 5.83
C VAL A 131 -19.29 14.45 4.82
N THR A 132 -19.35 14.81 3.53
CA THR A 132 -18.61 14.09 2.51
C THR A 132 -17.46 14.94 1.96
N VAL A 133 -16.29 14.34 1.82
CA VAL A 133 -15.04 15.02 1.45
C VAL A 133 -14.46 14.35 0.20
N ALA A 134 -14.08 15.17 -0.78
CA ALA A 134 -13.34 14.72 -1.94
C ALA A 134 -11.96 14.21 -1.49
N GLY A 135 -11.71 12.90 -1.68
CA GLY A 135 -10.42 12.32 -1.42
C GLY A 135 -9.35 12.75 -2.42
N PHE A 136 -8.10 12.29 -2.24
CA PHE A 136 -7.02 12.43 -3.21
C PHE A 136 -6.47 13.85 -3.42
N GLN A 137 -7.13 14.90 -2.97
CA GLN A 137 -6.79 16.29 -3.25
C GLN A 137 -6.54 17.13 -1.99
N GLY A 138 -5.76 18.19 -2.16
CA GLY A 138 -5.51 19.26 -1.19
C GLY A 138 -5.16 20.56 -1.88
N VAL A 139 -4.63 21.51 -1.13
CA VAL A 139 -4.31 22.86 -1.61
C VAL A 139 -2.95 23.30 -1.07
N THR A 140 -2.16 23.99 -1.90
CA THR A 140 -0.93 24.65 -1.47
C THR A 140 -1.22 25.96 -0.75
N ASP A 141 -0.23 26.53 -0.07
CA ASP A 141 -0.32 27.85 0.55
C ASP A 141 -0.60 28.98 -0.47
N TYR A 142 -0.40 28.72 -1.78
CA TYR A 142 -0.71 29.65 -2.87
C TYR A 142 -2.11 29.48 -3.44
N GLY A 143 -2.88 28.50 -2.95
CA GLY A 143 -4.23 28.19 -3.43
C GLY A 143 -4.27 27.25 -4.64
N ASP A 144 -3.13 26.67 -5.05
CA ASP A 144 -3.12 25.70 -6.14
C ASP A 144 -3.63 24.34 -5.64
N ILE A 145 -4.51 23.71 -6.42
CA ILE A 145 -4.97 22.36 -6.16
C ILE A 145 -3.80 21.37 -6.38
N THR A 146 -3.65 20.44 -5.49
CA THR A 146 -2.67 19.35 -5.56
C THR A 146 -3.35 18.01 -5.44
N THR A 147 -2.71 16.97 -6.00
CA THR A 147 -3.15 15.58 -5.76
C THR A 147 -2.08 14.78 -5.03
N LEU A 148 -2.56 13.83 -4.21
CA LEU A 148 -1.72 13.04 -3.31
C LEU A 148 -1.07 11.84 -3.99
N GLY A 149 -1.41 11.58 -5.26
CA GLY A 149 -0.96 10.41 -5.99
C GLY A 149 -1.74 9.14 -5.65
N ARG A 150 -1.24 7.99 -6.09
CA ARG A 150 -1.89 6.68 -5.91
C ARG A 150 -2.20 6.42 -4.43
N GLY A 151 -3.39 5.89 -4.13
CA GLY A 151 -3.85 5.68 -2.75
C GLY A 151 -4.20 6.95 -1.98
N GLY A 152 -4.26 8.11 -2.67
CA GLY A 152 -4.49 9.41 -2.04
C GLY A 152 -5.80 9.52 -1.27
N SER A 153 -6.88 8.84 -1.68
CA SER A 153 -8.16 8.86 -0.95
C SER A 153 -8.06 8.08 0.39
N ASP A 154 -7.29 6.98 0.45
CA ASP A 154 -7.01 6.27 1.71
C ASP A 154 -6.22 7.17 2.65
N THR A 155 -5.18 7.85 2.10
CA THR A 155 -4.38 8.83 2.84
C THR A 155 -5.24 9.98 3.35
N THR A 156 -6.17 10.52 2.54
CA THR A 156 -7.12 11.57 2.97
C THR A 156 -7.99 11.10 4.13
N ALA A 157 -8.54 9.89 4.05
CA ALA A 157 -9.43 9.35 5.09
C ALA A 157 -8.69 9.18 6.43
N VAL A 158 -7.50 8.59 6.40
CA VAL A 158 -6.69 8.42 7.61
C VAL A 158 -6.22 9.76 8.17
N ALA A 159 -5.85 10.72 7.31
CA ALA A 159 -5.45 12.06 7.74
C ALA A 159 -6.60 12.81 8.44
N LEU A 160 -7.82 12.74 7.89
CA LEU A 160 -9.01 13.31 8.51
C LEU A 160 -9.34 12.61 9.84
N ALA A 161 -9.25 11.28 9.88
CA ALA A 161 -9.46 10.52 11.11
C ALA A 161 -8.45 10.91 12.20
N ALA A 162 -7.18 11.12 11.84
CA ALA A 162 -6.16 11.59 12.75
C ALA A 162 -6.42 13.02 13.25
N ALA A 163 -6.70 13.96 12.34
CA ALA A 163 -6.92 15.37 12.67
C ALA A 163 -8.16 15.59 13.57
N LEU A 164 -9.19 14.78 13.36
CA LEU A 164 -10.46 14.86 14.10
C LEU A 164 -10.55 13.88 15.28
N GLN A 165 -9.49 13.11 15.55
CA GLN A 165 -9.45 12.10 16.58
C GLN A 165 -10.66 11.13 16.51
N ALA A 166 -10.91 10.62 15.28
CA ALA A 166 -12.01 9.71 15.02
C ALA A 166 -11.79 8.36 15.73
N ASP A 167 -12.88 7.75 16.18
CA ASP A 167 -12.85 6.45 16.86
C ASP A 167 -12.44 5.32 15.92
N ALA A 168 -12.74 5.44 14.62
CA ALA A 168 -12.32 4.51 13.58
C ALA A 168 -12.25 5.16 12.18
N CYS A 169 -11.35 4.62 11.34
CA CYS A 169 -11.32 4.88 9.91
C CYS A 169 -11.65 3.59 9.16
N GLU A 170 -12.84 3.49 8.58
CA GLU A 170 -13.30 2.33 7.80
C GLU A 170 -12.96 2.53 6.32
N ILE A 171 -12.12 1.67 5.76
CA ILE A 171 -11.73 1.67 4.35
C ILE A 171 -12.52 0.58 3.62
N PHE A 172 -13.48 1.00 2.81
CA PHE A 172 -14.29 0.11 1.98
C PHE A 172 -13.64 -0.09 0.61
N THR A 173 -13.44 -1.37 0.27
CA THR A 173 -12.79 -1.82 -0.96
C THR A 173 -13.61 -2.96 -1.59
N ASP A 174 -13.10 -3.57 -2.66
CA ASP A 174 -13.69 -4.72 -3.34
C ASP A 174 -13.30 -6.08 -2.74
N VAL A 175 -12.39 -6.10 -1.76
CA VAL A 175 -12.01 -7.31 -1.01
C VAL A 175 -12.60 -7.31 0.40
N GLU A 176 -12.72 -8.48 1.01
CA GLU A 176 -13.35 -8.65 2.32
C GLU A 176 -12.48 -8.28 3.52
N GLY A 177 -11.20 -7.98 3.28
CA GLY A 177 -10.21 -7.68 4.30
C GLY A 177 -8.81 -8.04 3.82
N VAL A 178 -7.89 -8.18 4.76
CA VAL A 178 -6.53 -8.67 4.53
C VAL A 178 -6.52 -10.18 4.72
N PHE A 179 -5.87 -10.91 3.82
CA PHE A 179 -5.79 -12.37 3.85
C PHE A 179 -4.37 -12.84 4.13
N THR A 180 -4.24 -14.04 4.66
CA THR A 180 -2.94 -14.69 4.92
C THR A 180 -2.09 -14.89 3.67
N THR A 181 -2.71 -14.93 2.50
CA THR A 181 -2.10 -14.79 1.17
C THR A 181 -3.19 -14.37 0.18
N ASP A 182 -2.82 -14.18 -1.10
CA ASP A 182 -3.78 -13.88 -2.17
C ASP A 182 -4.76 -15.06 -2.40
N PRO A 183 -6.07 -14.89 -2.14
CA PRO A 183 -7.05 -15.96 -2.37
C PRO A 183 -7.16 -16.38 -3.85
N GLY A 184 -6.74 -15.54 -4.78
CA GLY A 184 -6.65 -15.89 -6.21
C GLY A 184 -5.51 -16.86 -6.53
N VAL A 185 -4.51 -16.98 -5.64
CA VAL A 185 -3.37 -17.90 -5.77
C VAL A 185 -3.57 -19.17 -4.94
N TYR A 186 -4.19 -19.02 -3.77
CA TYR A 186 -4.44 -20.14 -2.88
C TYR A 186 -5.82 -20.05 -2.22
N ASP A 187 -6.66 -21.03 -2.48
CA ASP A 187 -8.06 -21.08 -2.05
C ASP A 187 -8.24 -21.28 -0.53
N LYS A 188 -7.21 -21.78 0.17
CA LYS A 188 -7.19 -21.87 1.65
C LYS A 188 -6.70 -20.59 2.34
N ALA A 189 -6.47 -19.50 1.58
CA ALA A 189 -6.15 -18.22 2.17
C ALA A 189 -7.25 -17.79 3.15
N ARG A 190 -6.88 -17.49 4.38
CA ARG A 190 -7.79 -17.10 5.46
C ARG A 190 -7.78 -15.59 5.64
N LYS A 191 -8.95 -15.00 5.91
CA LYS A 191 -9.04 -13.60 6.28
C LYS A 191 -8.47 -13.39 7.70
N ILE A 192 -7.65 -12.36 7.86
CA ILE A 192 -7.05 -11.96 9.13
C ILE A 192 -8.01 -11.00 9.82
N ASP A 193 -8.39 -11.26 11.08
CA ASP A 193 -9.31 -10.39 11.80
C ASP A 193 -8.60 -9.16 12.38
N HIS A 194 -7.38 -9.32 12.88
CA HIS A 194 -6.55 -8.25 13.41
C HIS A 194 -5.12 -8.38 12.89
N ILE A 195 -4.54 -7.27 12.45
CA ILE A 195 -3.16 -7.19 11.98
C ILE A 195 -2.51 -5.92 12.53
N SER A 196 -1.22 -5.99 12.88
CA SER A 196 -0.48 -4.82 13.33
C SER A 196 -0.18 -3.86 12.17
N TYR A 197 0.03 -2.56 12.51
CA TYR A 197 0.47 -1.60 11.49
C TYR A 197 1.77 -2.03 10.80
N ASP A 198 2.69 -2.64 11.54
CA ASP A 198 3.99 -3.07 10.99
C ASP A 198 3.82 -4.19 9.98
N GLU A 199 3.05 -5.21 10.29
CA GLU A 199 2.73 -6.29 9.37
C GLU A 199 1.99 -5.77 8.14
N MET A 200 1.00 -4.88 8.34
CA MET A 200 0.27 -4.30 7.22
C MET A 200 1.16 -3.46 6.30
N LEU A 201 2.13 -2.70 6.86
CA LEU A 201 3.13 -1.97 6.08
C LEU A 201 3.98 -2.91 5.24
N GLU A 202 4.45 -4.01 5.82
CA GLU A 202 5.23 -5.00 5.09
C GLU A 202 4.39 -5.66 3.99
N LEU A 203 3.18 -6.13 4.29
CA LEU A 203 2.29 -6.74 3.30
C LEU A 203 1.96 -5.76 2.15
N ALA A 204 1.66 -4.50 2.47
CA ALA A 204 1.37 -3.47 1.47
C ALA A 204 2.60 -3.17 0.58
N SER A 205 3.80 -3.11 1.17
CA SER A 205 5.05 -2.87 0.45
C SER A 205 5.40 -4.00 -0.52
N LEU A 206 5.01 -5.23 -0.17
CA LEU A 206 5.35 -6.45 -0.89
C LEU A 206 4.29 -6.90 -1.92
N GLY A 207 3.20 -6.15 -2.07
CA GLY A 207 2.24 -6.40 -3.15
C GLY A 207 0.79 -6.64 -2.75
N ALA A 208 0.47 -6.75 -1.47
CA ALA A 208 -0.91 -6.78 -1.00
C ALA A 208 -1.57 -5.41 -1.25
N LYS A 209 -2.39 -5.32 -2.30
CA LYS A 209 -2.99 -4.06 -2.79
C LYS A 209 -4.23 -3.63 -2.01
N VAL A 210 -4.35 -4.01 -0.74
CA VAL A 210 -5.56 -3.78 0.06
C VAL A 210 -5.59 -2.36 0.63
N LEU A 211 -4.44 -1.87 1.11
CA LEU A 211 -4.27 -0.51 1.62
C LEU A 211 -3.03 0.16 1.01
N ASP A 212 -3.08 1.47 0.88
CA ASP A 212 -1.92 2.26 0.49
C ASP A 212 -0.90 2.39 1.64
N ILE A 213 0.39 2.25 1.33
CA ILE A 213 1.49 2.28 2.31
C ILE A 213 1.50 3.61 3.10
N ARG A 214 1.25 4.75 2.42
CA ARG A 214 1.24 6.07 3.08
C ARG A 214 0.09 6.18 4.07
N ALA A 215 -1.08 5.62 3.73
CA ALA A 215 -2.24 5.59 4.61
C ALA A 215 -1.93 4.75 5.87
N VAL A 216 -1.33 3.56 5.72
CA VAL A 216 -0.94 2.71 6.85
C VAL A 216 0.14 3.37 7.70
N SER A 217 1.17 3.99 7.07
CA SER A 217 2.22 4.72 7.78
C SER A 217 1.66 5.88 8.61
N MET A 218 0.68 6.60 8.06
CA MET A 218 -0.01 7.68 8.77
C MET A 218 -0.87 7.14 9.90
N ALA A 219 -1.61 6.04 9.68
CA ALA A 219 -2.41 5.38 10.70
C ALA A 219 -1.54 4.93 11.88
N LYS A 220 -0.39 4.32 11.61
CA LYS A 220 0.61 3.97 12.64
C LYS A 220 1.07 5.18 13.43
N ARG A 221 1.48 6.26 12.74
CA ARG A 221 2.03 7.47 13.37
C ARG A 221 1.03 8.13 14.32
N PHE A 222 -0.24 8.18 13.94
CA PHE A 222 -1.30 8.85 14.69
C PHE A 222 -2.18 7.88 15.49
N LYS A 223 -1.85 6.58 15.49
CA LYS A 223 -2.57 5.50 16.18
C LYS A 223 -4.06 5.44 15.81
N VAL A 224 -4.39 5.73 14.54
CA VAL A 224 -5.75 5.66 14.01
C VAL A 224 -6.14 4.20 13.76
N PRO A 225 -7.17 3.64 14.44
CA PRO A 225 -7.64 2.31 14.12
C PRO A 225 -8.25 2.30 12.70
N VAL A 226 -7.70 1.45 11.83
CA VAL A 226 -8.22 1.31 10.46
C VAL A 226 -8.96 -0.01 10.33
N HIS A 227 -10.19 0.02 9.81
CA HIS A 227 -11.00 -1.16 9.58
C HIS A 227 -11.21 -1.35 8.07
N VAL A 228 -10.57 -2.36 7.52
CA VAL A 228 -10.70 -2.74 6.11
C VAL A 228 -11.95 -3.60 5.93
N ARG A 229 -12.85 -3.19 5.05
CA ARG A 229 -14.15 -3.84 4.83
C ARG A 229 -14.50 -3.93 3.35
N SER A 230 -15.33 -4.91 3.01
CA SER A 230 -15.93 -4.97 1.67
C SER A 230 -17.12 -4.01 1.53
N THR A 231 -17.16 -3.33 0.37
CA THR A 231 -18.37 -2.57 0.00
C THR A 231 -19.54 -3.49 -0.33
N PHE A 232 -19.26 -4.71 -0.80
CA PHE A 232 -20.23 -5.61 -1.44
C PHE A 232 -20.75 -6.71 -0.53
N THR A 233 -20.06 -6.99 0.58
CA THR A 233 -20.44 -8.01 1.58
C THR A 233 -20.53 -7.38 2.96
N ASN A 234 -21.17 -8.10 3.90
CA ASN A 234 -21.26 -7.70 5.30
C ASN A 234 -20.30 -8.48 6.21
N THR A 235 -19.20 -8.99 5.64
CA THR A 235 -18.16 -9.65 6.41
C THR A 235 -17.53 -8.71 7.43
N THR A 236 -17.00 -9.28 8.51
CA THR A 236 -16.43 -8.51 9.63
C THR A 236 -15.24 -7.63 9.22
N GLY A 237 -14.52 -7.98 8.14
CA GLY A 237 -13.34 -7.24 7.70
C GLY A 237 -12.08 -7.54 8.53
N THR A 238 -11.07 -6.67 8.39
CA THR A 238 -9.78 -6.74 9.10
C THR A 238 -9.50 -5.43 9.83
N TRP A 239 -9.18 -5.50 11.11
CA TRP A 239 -8.69 -4.36 11.87
C TRP A 239 -7.18 -4.23 11.76
N VAL A 240 -6.70 -3.04 11.40
CA VAL A 240 -5.29 -2.66 11.43
C VAL A 240 -5.08 -1.74 12.63
N VAL A 241 -4.35 -2.23 13.63
CA VAL A 241 -4.21 -1.61 14.95
C VAL A 241 -2.78 -1.69 15.46
N ASP A 242 -2.55 -1.10 16.64
CA ASP A 242 -1.28 -1.26 17.35
C ASP A 242 -1.08 -2.72 17.78
N GLU A 243 0.16 -3.23 17.72
CA GLU A 243 0.52 -4.60 18.13
C GLU A 243 0.06 -4.91 19.57
N GLU A 244 0.16 -3.92 20.46
CA GLU A 244 -0.27 -4.04 21.88
C GLU A 244 -1.78 -4.37 22.05
N LYS A 245 -2.59 -4.13 21.02
CA LYS A 245 -4.03 -4.44 21.01
C LYS A 245 -4.34 -5.85 20.49
N ILE A 246 -3.34 -6.59 20.03
CA ILE A 246 -3.47 -7.95 19.53
C ILE A 246 -3.03 -8.88 20.66
N MET A 247 -3.98 -9.61 21.28
CA MET A 247 -3.72 -10.44 22.46
C MET A 247 -2.78 -11.64 22.15
N GLU A 248 -2.86 -12.19 20.94
CA GLU A 248 -2.00 -13.28 20.48
C GLU A 248 -1.53 -12.95 19.05
N SER A 249 -0.23 -12.72 18.89
CA SER A 249 0.37 -12.56 17.57
C SER A 249 0.78 -13.92 16.99
N LEU A 250 0.38 -14.19 15.76
CA LEU A 250 0.85 -15.35 15.03
C LEU A 250 2.35 -15.23 14.75
N LEU A 251 3.06 -16.36 14.73
CA LEU A 251 4.48 -16.39 14.32
C LEU A 251 4.64 -15.84 12.90
N VAL A 252 3.78 -16.29 11.99
CA VAL A 252 3.67 -15.79 10.61
C VAL A 252 2.22 -15.40 10.38
N SER A 253 1.98 -14.14 10.04
CA SER A 253 0.65 -13.60 9.80
C SER A 253 0.24 -13.72 8.33
N GLY A 254 1.22 -13.75 7.43
CA GLY A 254 0.89 -13.87 6.02
C GLY A 254 2.10 -14.10 5.10
N ILE A 255 1.76 -14.52 3.89
CA ILE A 255 2.69 -14.73 2.79
C ILE A 255 2.28 -13.83 1.64
N THR A 256 3.25 -13.09 1.11
CA THR A 256 3.03 -12.21 -0.03
C THR A 256 4.11 -12.40 -1.08
N TYR A 257 3.83 -11.96 -2.30
CA TYR A 257 4.78 -12.05 -3.39
C TYR A 257 4.74 -10.80 -4.29
N SER A 258 5.87 -10.51 -4.91
CA SER A 258 6.00 -9.42 -5.89
C SER A 258 6.66 -9.92 -7.17
N LYS A 259 5.93 -9.84 -8.29
CA LYS A 259 6.43 -10.11 -9.65
C LYS A 259 6.92 -8.85 -10.37
N LYS A 260 6.98 -7.71 -9.66
CA LYS A 260 7.28 -6.40 -10.26
C LYS A 260 8.76 -6.09 -10.27
N GLU A 261 9.60 -6.96 -9.76
CA GLU A 261 11.03 -6.74 -9.58
C GLU A 261 11.84 -7.46 -10.66
N ALA A 262 13.01 -6.91 -10.95
CA ALA A 262 14.06 -7.52 -11.74
C ALA A 262 15.36 -7.48 -10.94
N ARG A 263 16.16 -8.53 -11.07
CA ARG A 263 17.47 -8.64 -10.41
C ARG A 263 18.56 -8.17 -11.37
N ILE A 264 19.52 -7.41 -10.84
CA ILE A 264 20.72 -6.98 -11.56
C ILE A 264 21.94 -7.38 -10.71
N THR A 265 22.96 -7.89 -11.37
CA THR A 265 24.23 -8.27 -10.73
C THR A 265 25.38 -7.61 -11.48
N ILE A 266 26.26 -6.92 -10.75
CA ILE A 266 27.52 -6.38 -11.23
C ILE A 266 28.62 -7.27 -10.67
N LYS A 267 29.39 -7.93 -11.56
CA LYS A 267 30.41 -8.89 -11.16
C LYS A 267 31.78 -8.28 -11.06
N LYS A 268 32.58 -8.77 -10.11
CA LYS A 268 33.99 -8.39 -9.88
C LYS A 268 34.19 -6.87 -9.79
N VAL A 269 33.37 -6.24 -9.00
CA VAL A 269 33.49 -4.83 -8.64
C VAL A 269 34.70 -4.68 -7.71
N PRO A 270 35.62 -3.70 -7.89
CA PRO A 270 36.71 -3.43 -6.92
C PRO A 270 36.17 -3.15 -5.52
N ASP A 271 36.62 -3.92 -4.52
CA ASP A 271 36.18 -3.74 -3.13
C ASP A 271 37.00 -2.61 -2.47
N GLN A 272 36.45 -1.39 -2.60
CA GLN A 272 37.11 -0.18 -2.05
C GLN A 272 36.06 0.81 -1.53
N PRO A 273 36.42 1.64 -0.53
CA PRO A 273 35.49 2.65 -0.01
C PRO A 273 34.95 3.55 -1.11
N GLY A 274 33.63 3.79 -1.07
CA GLY A 274 32.90 4.65 -2.00
C GLY A 274 32.40 3.95 -3.28
N ILE A 275 32.69 2.67 -3.51
CA ILE A 275 32.26 1.96 -4.71
C ILE A 275 30.74 1.85 -4.79
N ALA A 276 30.05 1.56 -3.68
CA ALA A 276 28.59 1.51 -3.62
C ALA A 276 27.98 2.88 -3.99
N ALA A 277 28.56 3.98 -3.54
CA ALA A 277 28.10 5.32 -3.93
C ALA A 277 28.22 5.54 -5.44
N LYS A 278 29.33 5.14 -6.06
CA LYS A 278 29.53 5.25 -7.52
C LYS A 278 28.47 4.45 -8.32
N ILE A 279 28.00 3.32 -7.79
CA ILE A 279 27.00 2.49 -8.44
C ILE A 279 25.58 3.07 -8.23
N PHE A 280 25.22 3.43 -6.99
CA PHE A 280 23.85 3.76 -6.66
C PHE A 280 23.48 5.24 -6.82
N LEU A 281 24.42 6.19 -6.79
CA LEU A 281 24.11 7.60 -7.04
C LEU A 281 23.49 7.84 -8.43
N PRO A 282 24.07 7.34 -9.55
CA PRO A 282 23.47 7.52 -10.88
C PRO A 282 22.08 6.88 -10.99
N ILE A 283 21.82 5.76 -10.31
CA ILE A 283 20.54 5.09 -10.25
C ILE A 283 19.53 5.95 -9.48
N SER A 284 19.93 6.49 -8.33
CA SER A 284 19.11 7.39 -7.52
C SER A 284 18.79 8.71 -8.25
N ASP A 285 19.77 9.31 -8.92
CA ASP A 285 19.60 10.56 -9.68
C ASP A 285 18.66 10.36 -10.87
N ALA A 286 18.59 9.14 -11.40
CA ALA A 286 17.62 8.73 -12.40
C ALA A 286 16.22 8.47 -11.82
N GLY A 287 16.03 8.55 -10.49
CA GLY A 287 14.76 8.28 -9.81
C GLY A 287 14.40 6.80 -9.74
N ILE A 288 15.36 5.90 -9.96
CA ILE A 288 15.16 4.44 -9.90
C ILE A 288 15.30 3.98 -8.45
N MET A 289 14.27 3.30 -7.95
CA MET A 289 14.30 2.70 -6.60
C MET A 289 14.99 1.34 -6.64
N VAL A 290 15.87 1.13 -5.65
CA VAL A 290 16.53 -0.15 -5.38
C VAL A 290 15.96 -0.71 -4.08
N ASP A 291 15.66 -2.02 -4.05
CA ASP A 291 15.10 -2.66 -2.85
C ASP A 291 16.14 -3.56 -2.16
N MET A 292 16.27 -4.82 -2.55
CA MET A 292 17.26 -5.73 -1.95
C MET A 292 18.66 -5.40 -2.48
N ILE A 293 19.64 -5.24 -1.59
CA ILE A 293 21.05 -5.09 -1.97
C ILE A 293 21.86 -6.17 -1.25
N ILE A 294 22.62 -6.97 -2.01
CA ILE A 294 23.50 -8.00 -1.49
C ILE A 294 24.90 -7.76 -2.07
N GLN A 295 25.88 -7.65 -1.19
CA GLN A 295 27.29 -7.54 -1.54
C GLN A 295 28.02 -8.75 -0.98
N ASN A 296 28.74 -9.49 -1.83
CA ASN A 296 29.54 -10.64 -1.45
C ASN A 296 31.01 -10.35 -1.76
N THR A 297 31.88 -10.38 -0.75
CA THR A 297 33.32 -10.24 -0.93
C THR A 297 33.92 -11.53 -1.48
N HIS A 298 34.79 -11.39 -2.48
CA HIS A 298 35.62 -12.46 -3.01
C HIS A 298 37.08 -12.27 -2.65
N ASP A 299 37.89 -13.31 -2.75
CA ASP A 299 39.35 -13.22 -2.62
C ASP A 299 39.90 -12.27 -3.70
N GLY A 300 40.95 -11.50 -3.33
CA GLY A 300 41.61 -10.59 -4.26
C GLY A 300 41.07 -9.17 -4.35
N GLY A 301 40.29 -8.72 -3.35
CA GLY A 301 39.78 -7.33 -3.28
C GLY A 301 38.69 -7.01 -4.33
N LEU A 302 37.91 -8.01 -4.69
CA LEU A 302 36.77 -7.89 -5.57
C LEU A 302 35.48 -8.26 -4.82
N THR A 303 34.36 -7.77 -5.30
CA THR A 303 33.02 -8.08 -4.76
C THR A 303 32.01 -8.21 -5.90
N ASP A 304 31.01 -9.06 -5.72
CA ASP A 304 29.81 -9.02 -6.56
C ASP A 304 28.73 -8.22 -5.84
N MET A 305 28.04 -7.39 -6.59
CA MET A 305 26.92 -6.59 -6.09
C MET A 305 25.66 -6.95 -6.82
N THR A 306 24.71 -7.54 -6.10
CA THR A 306 23.41 -7.94 -6.64
C THR A 306 22.32 -7.13 -5.95
N PHE A 307 21.36 -6.62 -6.73
CA PHE A 307 20.23 -5.86 -6.18
C PHE A 307 18.99 -6.00 -7.07
N THR A 308 17.84 -5.57 -6.54
CA THR A 308 16.59 -5.56 -7.29
C THR A 308 16.13 -4.13 -7.57
N VAL A 309 15.53 -3.95 -8.75
CA VAL A 309 14.84 -2.73 -9.20
C VAL A 309 13.44 -3.08 -9.67
N LEU A 310 12.57 -2.09 -9.86
CA LEU A 310 11.30 -2.36 -10.53
C LEU A 310 11.55 -2.83 -11.97
N ARG A 311 10.78 -3.83 -12.42
CA ARG A 311 10.86 -4.36 -13.79
C ARG A 311 10.63 -3.26 -14.85
N SER A 312 9.80 -2.25 -14.54
CA SER A 312 9.59 -1.08 -15.41
C SER A 312 10.83 -0.21 -15.58
N ASP A 313 11.76 -0.25 -14.65
CA ASP A 313 12.99 0.56 -14.66
C ASP A 313 14.21 -0.24 -15.11
N TYR A 314 14.03 -1.54 -15.37
CA TYR A 314 15.12 -2.47 -15.66
C TYR A 314 16.01 -2.03 -16.85
N ASP A 315 15.43 -1.73 -17.98
CA ASP A 315 16.21 -1.38 -19.19
C ASP A 315 17.00 -0.09 -18.97
N ARG A 316 16.38 0.90 -18.30
CA ARG A 316 17.04 2.16 -17.97
C ARG A 316 18.16 1.96 -16.95
N ALA A 317 17.94 1.10 -15.95
CA ALA A 317 18.97 0.74 -14.99
C ALA A 317 20.13 0.03 -15.64
N MET A 318 19.88 -0.93 -16.53
CA MET A 318 20.92 -1.64 -17.29
C MET A 318 21.77 -0.70 -18.16
N GLU A 319 21.16 0.29 -18.81
CA GLU A 319 21.90 1.29 -19.60
C GLU A 319 22.84 2.14 -18.72
N ILE A 320 22.34 2.64 -17.57
CA ILE A 320 23.14 3.42 -16.63
C ILE A 320 24.30 2.59 -16.07
N LEU A 321 23.99 1.36 -15.62
CA LEU A 321 24.97 0.47 -15.00
C LEU A 321 26.01 -0.04 -15.98
N GLY A 322 25.69 -0.19 -17.26
CA GLY A 322 26.66 -0.51 -18.31
C GLY A 322 27.76 0.54 -18.42
N LYS A 323 27.41 1.84 -18.28
CA LYS A 323 28.39 2.94 -18.26
C LYS A 323 29.21 2.94 -16.96
N VAL A 324 28.50 2.82 -15.82
CA VAL A 324 29.11 2.78 -14.48
C VAL A 324 30.11 1.62 -14.37
N ALA A 325 29.76 0.43 -14.88
CA ALA A 325 30.63 -0.75 -14.83
C ALA A 325 31.96 -0.55 -15.56
N GLN A 326 31.93 0.14 -16.72
CA GLN A 326 33.16 0.52 -17.44
C GLN A 326 34.03 1.48 -16.60
N ASP A 327 33.41 2.50 -16.00
CA ASP A 327 34.13 3.50 -15.20
C ASP A 327 34.81 2.90 -13.95
N ILE A 328 34.15 1.92 -13.31
CA ILE A 328 34.69 1.23 -12.12
C ILE A 328 35.50 -0.02 -12.45
N ARG A 329 35.64 -0.36 -13.73
CA ARG A 329 36.32 -1.56 -14.22
C ARG A 329 35.74 -2.87 -13.67
N ALA A 330 34.42 -2.95 -13.54
CA ALA A 330 33.74 -4.20 -13.25
C ALA A 330 33.79 -5.13 -14.49
N GLU A 331 33.66 -6.44 -14.25
CA GLU A 331 33.76 -7.42 -15.34
C GLU A 331 32.50 -7.43 -16.21
N GLU A 332 31.33 -7.48 -15.59
CA GLU A 332 30.07 -7.70 -16.31
C GLU A 332 28.87 -7.15 -15.51
N VAL A 333 27.85 -6.69 -16.23
CA VAL A 333 26.53 -6.42 -15.68
C VAL A 333 25.54 -7.41 -16.29
N THR A 334 24.90 -8.22 -15.46
CA THR A 334 23.89 -9.18 -15.87
C THR A 334 22.56 -8.88 -15.21
N GLY A 335 21.45 -9.30 -15.80
CA GLY A 335 20.13 -9.09 -15.23
C GLY A 335 19.18 -10.24 -15.51
N ASP A 336 18.13 -10.33 -14.70
CA ASP A 336 17.09 -11.34 -14.80
C ASP A 336 15.74 -10.71 -14.42
N GLN A 337 14.79 -10.76 -15.34
CA GLN A 337 13.42 -10.23 -15.16
C GLN A 337 12.41 -11.33 -14.82
N GLU A 338 12.79 -12.61 -14.92
CA GLU A 338 11.91 -13.75 -14.65
C GLU A 338 12.03 -14.22 -13.19
N ILE A 339 11.98 -13.26 -12.27
CA ILE A 339 12.07 -13.48 -10.83
C ILE A 339 10.79 -13.08 -10.11
N VAL A 340 10.59 -13.67 -8.94
CA VAL A 340 9.58 -13.26 -7.97
C VAL A 340 10.21 -13.16 -6.58
N LYS A 341 9.86 -12.13 -5.86
CA LYS A 341 10.16 -12.02 -4.42
C LYS A 341 8.99 -12.61 -3.65
N VAL A 342 9.22 -13.66 -2.86
CA VAL A 342 8.26 -14.26 -1.93
C VAL A 342 8.68 -13.95 -0.51
N SER A 343 7.75 -13.50 0.31
CA SER A 343 8.02 -13.04 1.66
C SER A 343 7.02 -13.62 2.65
N ILE A 344 7.52 -14.05 3.79
CA ILE A 344 6.73 -14.33 4.99
C ILE A 344 6.82 -13.13 5.93
N VAL A 345 5.71 -12.76 6.55
CA VAL A 345 5.58 -11.59 7.42
C VAL A 345 4.90 -12.00 8.73
N GLY A 346 5.39 -11.54 9.86
CA GLY A 346 4.77 -11.74 11.16
C GLY A 346 5.59 -11.14 12.31
N VAL A 347 4.96 -10.39 13.21
CA VAL A 347 5.64 -9.80 14.38
C VAL A 347 6.14 -10.85 15.35
N GLY A 348 5.49 -12.01 15.41
CA GLY A 348 5.92 -13.14 16.25
C GLY A 348 7.31 -13.71 15.88
N MET A 349 7.81 -13.41 14.68
CA MET A 349 9.13 -13.85 14.24
C MET A 349 10.30 -13.24 15.02
N ARG A 350 10.12 -12.07 15.66
CA ARG A 350 11.17 -11.36 16.42
C ARG A 350 11.85 -12.25 17.47
N ASN A 351 11.09 -13.14 18.12
CA ASN A 351 11.54 -13.91 19.25
C ASN A 351 11.70 -15.42 18.94
N HIS A 352 11.54 -15.83 17.68
CA HIS A 352 11.54 -17.23 17.29
C HIS A 352 12.64 -17.51 16.27
N SER A 353 13.67 -18.26 16.71
CA SER A 353 14.66 -18.83 15.79
C SER A 353 14.01 -19.99 15.02
N GLY A 354 14.42 -20.18 13.77
CA GLY A 354 13.98 -21.34 12.99
C GLY A 354 12.98 -21.04 11.86
N ILE A 355 12.25 -19.92 11.91
CA ILE A 355 11.28 -19.59 10.85
C ILE A 355 11.94 -19.48 9.47
N ALA A 356 13.11 -18.81 9.40
CA ALA A 356 13.89 -18.76 8.16
C ALA A 356 14.35 -20.17 7.71
N SER A 357 14.78 -21.00 8.66
CA SER A 357 15.19 -22.38 8.38
C SER A 357 14.03 -23.22 7.84
N THR A 358 12.85 -23.08 8.42
CA THR A 358 11.62 -23.72 7.92
C THR A 358 11.30 -23.30 6.50
N MET A 359 11.36 -21.98 6.21
CA MET A 359 11.17 -21.48 4.84
C MET A 359 12.16 -22.12 3.87
N PHE A 360 13.45 -22.20 4.24
CA PHE A 360 14.49 -22.77 3.37
C PHE A 360 14.33 -24.27 3.19
N GLN A 361 13.92 -25.01 4.22
CA GLN A 361 13.60 -26.44 4.13
C GLN A 361 12.44 -26.70 3.16
N ILE A 362 11.39 -25.89 3.22
CA ILE A 362 10.25 -25.99 2.30
C ILE A 362 10.69 -25.71 0.86
N MET A 363 11.47 -24.62 0.62
CA MET A 363 12.00 -24.35 -0.73
C MET A 363 12.82 -25.51 -1.26
N SER A 364 13.68 -26.10 -0.41
CA SER A 364 14.49 -27.27 -0.78
C SER A 364 13.65 -28.50 -1.09
N LYS A 365 12.64 -28.80 -0.27
CA LYS A 365 11.73 -29.95 -0.46
C LYS A 365 10.95 -29.85 -1.78
N GLU A 366 10.54 -28.64 -2.14
CA GLU A 366 9.82 -28.37 -3.39
C GLU A 366 10.76 -28.19 -4.61
N GLY A 367 12.08 -28.36 -4.43
CA GLY A 367 13.06 -28.22 -5.50
C GLY A 367 13.18 -26.78 -6.04
N ILE A 368 12.89 -25.78 -5.21
CA ILE A 368 12.92 -24.37 -5.57
C ILE A 368 14.27 -23.78 -5.16
N ASN A 369 15.05 -23.33 -6.13
CA ASN A 369 16.32 -22.67 -5.88
C ASN A 369 16.13 -21.22 -5.41
N ILE A 370 16.81 -20.84 -4.33
CA ILE A 370 16.82 -19.48 -3.79
C ILE A 370 17.98 -18.70 -4.41
N MET A 371 17.69 -17.56 -5.02
CA MET A 371 18.66 -16.69 -5.69
C MET A 371 19.19 -15.58 -4.76
N MET A 372 18.31 -15.03 -3.90
CA MET A 372 18.64 -13.99 -2.93
C MET A 372 17.83 -14.21 -1.66
N ILE A 373 18.36 -13.77 -0.53
CA ILE A 373 17.69 -13.79 0.78
C ILE A 373 17.84 -12.41 1.41
N SER A 374 16.77 -11.93 2.02
CA SER A 374 16.79 -10.74 2.88
C SER A 374 15.90 -10.97 4.10
N THR A 375 16.37 -10.55 5.25
CA THR A 375 15.65 -10.70 6.52
C THR A 375 15.54 -9.36 7.24
N SER A 376 14.44 -9.18 7.95
CA SER A 376 14.25 -8.14 8.95
C SER A 376 13.68 -8.76 10.22
N GLU A 377 13.35 -7.95 11.22
CA GLU A 377 12.78 -8.45 12.49
C GLU A 377 11.44 -9.17 12.30
N ILE A 378 10.65 -8.77 11.31
CA ILE A 378 9.27 -9.26 11.09
C ILE A 378 9.05 -9.82 9.68
N LYS A 379 10.13 -10.02 8.91
CA LYS A 379 10.03 -10.46 7.52
C LYS A 379 11.23 -11.31 7.12
N VAL A 380 10.97 -12.39 6.38
CA VAL A 380 11.98 -13.12 5.60
C VAL A 380 11.53 -13.13 4.14
N SER A 381 12.41 -12.69 3.24
CA SER A 381 12.15 -12.63 1.80
C SER A 381 13.17 -13.48 1.04
N VAL A 382 12.69 -14.22 0.06
CA VAL A 382 13.53 -14.94 -0.90
C VAL A 382 13.17 -14.51 -2.32
N VAL A 383 14.17 -14.42 -3.17
CA VAL A 383 13.99 -14.28 -4.61
C VAL A 383 14.17 -15.64 -5.25
N ILE A 384 13.20 -16.04 -6.04
CA ILE A 384 13.14 -17.32 -6.77
C ILE A 384 12.73 -17.09 -8.22
N ALA A 385 12.82 -18.13 -9.08
CA ALA A 385 12.32 -18.04 -10.45
C ALA A 385 10.78 -17.86 -10.47
N GLU A 386 10.27 -16.95 -11.30
CA GLU A 386 8.86 -16.55 -11.32
C GLU A 386 7.90 -17.72 -11.51
N LYS A 387 8.30 -18.73 -12.29
CA LYS A 387 7.48 -19.95 -12.55
C LYS A 387 7.09 -20.73 -11.29
N TYR A 388 7.81 -20.56 -10.19
CA TYR A 388 7.55 -21.25 -8.94
C TYR A 388 6.68 -20.44 -7.95
N THR A 389 6.15 -19.30 -8.35
CA THR A 389 5.39 -18.40 -7.44
C THR A 389 4.29 -19.13 -6.69
N GLU A 390 3.37 -19.79 -7.42
CA GLU A 390 2.21 -20.44 -6.80
C GLU A 390 2.61 -21.63 -5.92
N LEU A 391 3.56 -22.44 -6.38
CA LEU A 391 4.06 -23.56 -5.61
C LEU A 391 4.68 -23.10 -4.28
N ALA A 392 5.55 -22.08 -4.32
CA ALA A 392 6.18 -21.54 -3.13
C ALA A 392 5.15 -20.96 -2.15
N VAL A 393 4.18 -20.18 -2.63
CA VAL A 393 3.13 -19.59 -1.78
C VAL A 393 2.30 -20.68 -1.10
N ARG A 394 1.83 -21.69 -1.83
CA ARG A 394 1.03 -22.79 -1.29
C ARG A 394 1.81 -23.62 -0.28
N ALA A 395 3.03 -24.03 -0.64
CA ALA A 395 3.86 -24.87 0.24
C ALA A 395 4.21 -24.14 1.56
N LEU A 396 4.52 -22.86 1.50
CA LEU A 396 4.76 -22.05 2.70
C LEU A 396 3.48 -21.88 3.53
N HIS A 397 2.34 -21.60 2.89
CA HIS A 397 1.07 -21.41 3.58
C HIS A 397 0.66 -22.68 4.35
N ASP A 398 0.79 -23.87 3.74
CA ASP A 398 0.52 -25.15 4.40
C ASP A 398 1.52 -25.43 5.53
N ALA A 399 2.81 -25.15 5.31
CA ALA A 399 3.86 -25.41 6.31
C ALA A 399 3.72 -24.53 7.58
N PHE A 400 3.27 -23.29 7.42
CA PHE A 400 2.99 -22.39 8.53
C PHE A 400 1.55 -22.50 9.05
N ALA A 401 0.76 -23.49 8.56
CA ALA A 401 -0.61 -23.77 8.97
C ALA A 401 -1.53 -22.52 9.00
N LEU A 402 -1.39 -21.63 8.00
CA LEU A 402 -2.10 -20.35 7.95
C LEU A 402 -3.59 -20.47 7.62
N ASP A 403 -4.05 -21.66 7.25
CA ASP A 403 -5.46 -22.05 7.07
C ASP A 403 -6.20 -22.30 8.39
N LYS A 404 -5.47 -22.49 9.49
CA LYS A 404 -6.06 -22.82 10.80
C LYS A 404 -6.26 -21.57 11.65
N ASP A 405 -7.33 -21.54 12.44
CA ASP A 405 -7.52 -20.55 13.48
C ASP A 405 -6.52 -20.79 14.61
N ASN A 406 -5.79 -19.75 14.96
CA ASN A 406 -4.92 -19.57 16.13
C ASN A 406 -4.65 -20.82 16.99
N LEU A 407 -3.63 -21.61 16.63
CA LEU A 407 -2.92 -22.46 17.56
C LEU A 407 -1.45 -22.05 17.51
N PRO A 408 -0.77 -21.85 18.67
CA PRO A 408 0.67 -21.73 18.65
C PRO A 408 1.24 -22.99 17.97
N LEU A 409 2.04 -22.80 16.92
CA LEU A 409 2.77 -23.91 16.33
C LEU A 409 3.74 -24.45 17.38
N GLU A 410 3.44 -25.60 17.96
CA GLU A 410 4.48 -26.45 18.52
C GLU A 410 5.38 -26.83 17.36
N VAL A 411 6.48 -26.12 17.20
CA VAL A 411 7.54 -26.54 16.28
C VAL A 411 8.26 -27.66 16.98
N ASP A 412 7.90 -28.91 16.65
CA ASP A 412 8.70 -30.07 17.00
C ASP A 412 10.09 -29.85 16.40
N VAL A 413 11.03 -29.52 17.27
CA VAL A 413 12.44 -29.47 16.96
C VAL A 413 13.01 -30.85 17.31
N ASP A 414 12.92 -31.79 16.36
CA ASP A 414 13.70 -33.01 16.33
C ASP A 414 14.96 -32.83 15.49
#